data_8812f414faee8fcace5f90b3df471f39
#
_entry.id   8812f414faee8fcace5f90b3df471f39
#
_cell.length_a   1.000
_cell.length_b   1.000
_cell.length_c   1.000
_cell.angle_alpha   90.00
_cell.angle_beta   90.00
_cell.angle_gamma   90.00
#
_symmetry.space_group_name_H-M   'P 1'
#
loop_
_entity.id
_entity.type
_entity.pdbx_description
1 polymer ?
#
loop_
_entity_poly.entity_id
_entity_poly.type
_entity_poly.pdbx_seq_one_letter_code
_entity_poly.pdbx_strand_id
1 'polypeptide(L)'
;ANLIESGGKGIVCKNGVFGERMRENVERCGGEAIMVNDKWGCPVDPQKVEMALKEHPDTSIVAFVHAETSTGVESDVQNITKLAHEHGCMVIVDSVTGLVGSELRVDEWEIDAIYSGTQKCLSAPPGLSPISFNERAAQKIKSRTSKVQSWFLDLNLIMGYWAGDNKRSYHHTAPVNCLYGLHEALLMVNEEGLEQSWQ
;
A
#
# COMPACT_ATOMS: atom_id res chain seq x y z
N ALA A 1 0.35 0.84 9.90
CA ALA A 1 1.04 1.19 11.15
C ALA A 1 1.62 2.62 11.12
N ASN A 2 2.25 3.03 10.01
CA ASN A 2 2.93 4.32 9.93
C ASN A 2 2.00 5.51 9.65
N LEU A 3 0.92 5.32 8.93
CA LEU A 3 0.02 6.40 8.47
C LEU A 3 -1.21 6.61 9.34
N ILE A 4 -1.61 5.61 10.14
CA ILE A 4 -2.72 5.73 11.10
C ILE A 4 -2.20 5.73 12.53
N GLU A 5 -2.75 6.57 13.39
CA GLU A 5 -2.49 6.62 14.83
C GLU A 5 -3.72 6.12 15.60
N SER A 6 -3.54 5.85 16.90
CA SER A 6 -4.65 5.40 17.75
C SER A 6 -5.80 6.41 17.73
N GLY A 7 -7.01 5.92 17.50
CA GLY A 7 -8.22 6.73 17.37
C GLY A 7 -8.40 7.35 15.97
N GLY A 8 -7.44 7.21 15.06
CA GLY A 8 -7.60 7.64 13.67
C GLY A 8 -8.58 6.75 12.90
N LYS A 9 -9.30 7.32 11.93
CA LYS A 9 -10.26 6.59 11.10
C LYS A 9 -9.71 6.31 9.70
N GLY A 10 -9.98 5.10 9.19
CA GLY A 10 -9.65 4.69 7.83
C GLY A 10 -10.81 3.95 7.18
N ILE A 11 -11.17 4.34 5.96
CA ILE A 11 -12.05 3.54 5.10
C ILE A 11 -11.24 2.39 4.53
N VAL A 12 -11.75 1.16 4.68
CA VAL A 12 -11.14 -0.05 4.15
C VAL A 12 -12.12 -0.74 3.22
N CYS A 13 -11.75 -0.88 1.96
CA CYS A 13 -12.57 -1.57 0.98
C CYS A 13 -12.27 -3.07 1.03
N LYS A 14 -13.35 -3.86 1.05
CA LYS A 14 -13.26 -5.32 1.14
C LYS A 14 -14.10 -5.99 0.06
N ASN A 15 -13.42 -6.64 -0.86
CA ASN A 15 -13.99 -7.50 -1.89
C ASN A 15 -13.32 -8.89 -1.94
N GLY A 16 -12.56 -9.22 -0.88
CA GLY A 16 -11.89 -10.50 -0.69
C GLY A 16 -11.14 -10.58 0.64
N VAL A 17 -10.29 -11.59 0.77
CA VAL A 17 -9.52 -11.91 2.01
C VAL A 17 -8.54 -10.79 2.37
N PHE A 18 -7.90 -10.15 1.37
CA PHE A 18 -6.83 -9.19 1.65
C PHE A 18 -7.39 -7.83 2.11
N GLY A 19 -8.58 -7.44 1.66
CA GLY A 19 -9.31 -6.32 2.25
C GLY A 19 -9.65 -6.56 3.74
N GLU A 20 -10.02 -7.78 4.13
CA GLU A 20 -10.23 -8.13 5.53
C GLU A 20 -8.93 -8.05 6.34
N ARG A 21 -7.79 -8.43 5.76
CA ARG A 21 -6.48 -8.29 6.41
C ARG A 21 -6.08 -6.82 6.60
N MET A 22 -6.44 -5.94 5.67
CA MET A 22 -6.25 -4.49 5.84
C MET A 22 -7.06 -3.95 7.04
N ARG A 23 -8.33 -4.37 7.21
CA ARG A 23 -9.15 -4.05 8.38
C ARG A 23 -8.43 -4.41 9.68
N GLU A 24 -8.01 -5.67 9.81
CA GLU A 24 -7.26 -6.16 10.96
C GLU A 24 -6.01 -5.30 11.26
N ASN A 25 -5.28 -4.89 10.23
CA ASN A 25 -4.10 -4.06 10.40
C ASN A 25 -4.45 -2.66 10.94
N VAL A 26 -5.54 -2.04 10.48
CA VAL A 26 -6.02 -0.75 10.98
C VAL A 26 -6.38 -0.86 12.46
N GLU A 27 -7.18 -1.86 12.83
CA GLU A 27 -7.64 -2.09 14.20
C GLU A 27 -6.47 -2.41 15.15
N ARG A 28 -5.52 -3.26 14.72
CA ARG A 28 -4.31 -3.57 15.51
C ARG A 28 -3.40 -2.35 15.72
N CYS A 29 -3.46 -1.37 14.85
CA CYS A 29 -2.79 -0.09 15.02
C CYS A 29 -3.56 0.88 15.93
N GLY A 30 -4.70 0.46 16.50
CA GLY A 30 -5.56 1.29 17.35
C GLY A 30 -6.44 2.26 16.57
N GLY A 31 -6.54 2.12 15.26
CA GLY A 31 -7.46 2.87 14.40
C GLY A 31 -8.86 2.25 14.33
N GLU A 32 -9.82 3.02 13.85
CA GLU A 32 -11.17 2.59 13.52
C GLU A 32 -11.26 2.31 12.01
N ALA A 33 -11.65 1.09 11.64
CA ALA A 33 -11.85 0.69 10.26
C ALA A 33 -13.32 0.82 9.86
N ILE A 34 -13.61 1.77 8.96
CA ILE A 34 -14.92 1.94 8.33
C ILE A 34 -14.94 1.07 7.09
N MET A 35 -15.85 0.08 7.05
CA MET A 35 -15.84 -0.94 6.01
C MET A 35 -16.73 -0.58 4.82
N VAL A 36 -16.15 -0.53 3.63
CA VAL A 36 -16.87 -0.57 2.36
C VAL A 36 -16.82 -2.01 1.85
N ASN A 37 -17.97 -2.68 1.88
CA ASN A 37 -18.05 -4.10 1.51
C ASN A 37 -18.64 -4.26 0.10
N ASP A 38 -17.90 -4.96 -0.74
CA ASP A 38 -18.35 -5.41 -2.05
C ASP A 38 -18.47 -6.93 -2.10
N LYS A 39 -19.27 -7.41 -3.05
CA LYS A 39 -19.42 -8.85 -3.28
C LYS A 39 -18.06 -9.41 -3.75
N TRP A 40 -17.67 -10.54 -3.18
CA TRP A 40 -16.49 -11.26 -3.65
C TRP A 40 -16.61 -11.62 -5.13
N GLY A 41 -15.56 -11.35 -5.90
CA GLY A 41 -15.59 -11.50 -7.34
C GLY A 41 -16.06 -10.24 -8.10
N CYS A 42 -16.32 -9.13 -7.37
CA CYS A 42 -16.59 -7.82 -7.96
C CYS A 42 -15.51 -6.81 -7.55
N PRO A 43 -15.19 -5.83 -8.40
CA PRO A 43 -14.29 -4.75 -8.03
C PRO A 43 -14.88 -3.89 -6.90
N VAL A 44 -14.03 -3.11 -6.26
CA VAL A 44 -14.49 -2.07 -5.33
C VAL A 44 -15.36 -1.07 -6.09
N ASP A 45 -16.54 -0.79 -5.54
CA ASP A 45 -17.49 0.18 -6.11
C ASP A 45 -17.12 1.61 -5.68
N PRO A 46 -16.66 2.48 -6.59
CA PRO A 46 -16.30 3.86 -6.27
C PRO A 46 -17.45 4.67 -5.66
N GLN A 47 -18.71 4.37 -6.02
CA GLN A 47 -19.87 5.07 -5.46
C GLN A 47 -20.05 4.78 -3.97
N LYS A 48 -19.80 3.55 -3.54
CA LYS A 48 -19.82 3.19 -2.12
C LYS A 48 -18.68 3.85 -1.35
N VAL A 49 -17.51 3.98 -1.97
CA VAL A 49 -16.37 4.71 -1.37
C VAL A 49 -16.74 6.18 -1.18
N GLU A 50 -17.31 6.81 -2.19
CA GLU A 50 -17.77 8.20 -2.13
C GLU A 50 -18.83 8.42 -1.04
N MET A 51 -19.79 7.50 -0.93
CA MET A 51 -20.81 7.55 0.14
C MET A 51 -20.17 7.46 1.52
N ALA A 52 -19.25 6.52 1.73
CA ALA A 52 -18.55 6.35 3.00
C ALA A 52 -17.71 7.59 3.36
N LEU A 53 -17.04 8.20 2.37
CA LEU A 53 -16.28 9.45 2.57
C LEU A 53 -17.18 10.62 2.98
N LYS A 54 -18.38 10.72 2.43
CA LYS A 54 -19.38 11.74 2.81
C LYS A 54 -19.96 11.52 4.20
N GLU A 55 -20.18 10.26 4.59
CA GLU A 55 -20.71 9.88 5.89
C GLU A 55 -19.67 10.01 7.02
N HIS A 56 -18.38 9.88 6.68
CA HIS A 56 -17.25 9.91 7.61
C HIS A 56 -16.18 10.94 7.21
N PRO A 57 -16.50 12.26 7.27
CA PRO A 57 -15.60 13.32 6.81
C PRO A 57 -14.33 13.47 7.64
N ASP A 58 -14.26 12.83 8.80
CA ASP A 58 -13.09 12.77 9.70
C ASP A 58 -12.13 11.60 9.37
N THR A 59 -12.38 10.87 8.28
CA THR A 59 -11.50 9.83 7.77
C THR A 59 -10.23 10.44 7.19
N SER A 60 -9.10 9.80 7.45
CA SER A 60 -7.79 10.27 6.96
C SER A 60 -7.16 9.38 5.88
N ILE A 61 -7.66 8.15 5.73
CA ILE A 61 -7.09 7.12 4.84
C ILE A 61 -8.20 6.36 4.14
N VAL A 62 -7.99 6.07 2.85
CA VAL A 62 -8.71 5.04 2.10
C VAL A 62 -7.72 3.94 1.74
N ALA A 63 -8.04 2.69 2.08
CA ALA A 63 -7.18 1.54 1.82
C ALA A 63 -7.94 0.45 1.05
N PHE A 64 -7.35 -0.06 0.00
CA PHE A 64 -7.97 -1.10 -0.84
C PHE A 64 -6.93 -1.96 -1.56
N VAL A 65 -7.38 -3.08 -2.10
CA VAL A 65 -6.55 -4.01 -2.88
C VAL A 65 -6.71 -3.71 -4.36
N HIS A 66 -5.59 -3.53 -5.07
CA HIS A 66 -5.56 -3.35 -6.52
C HIS A 66 -6.07 -4.62 -7.23
N ALA A 67 -5.32 -5.72 -7.10
CA ALA A 67 -5.70 -7.03 -7.64
C ALA A 67 -5.93 -8.01 -6.47
N GLU A 68 -7.18 -8.29 -6.15
CA GLU A 68 -7.57 -9.16 -5.03
C GLU A 68 -7.33 -10.62 -5.40
N THR A 69 -6.25 -11.18 -4.91
CA THR A 69 -5.77 -12.54 -5.22
C THR A 69 -6.82 -13.61 -4.93
N SER A 70 -7.58 -13.45 -3.83
CA SER A 70 -8.54 -14.48 -3.39
C SER A 70 -9.76 -14.59 -4.29
N THR A 71 -10.02 -13.58 -5.13
CA THR A 71 -11.21 -13.51 -6.00
C THR A 71 -10.89 -13.28 -7.48
N GLY A 72 -9.63 -12.96 -7.81
CA GLY A 72 -9.19 -12.69 -9.18
C GLY A 72 -9.75 -11.39 -9.77
N VAL A 73 -10.00 -10.38 -8.93
CA VAL A 73 -10.64 -9.12 -9.34
C VAL A 73 -9.69 -7.96 -9.21
N GLU A 74 -9.67 -7.11 -10.21
CA GLU A 74 -8.94 -5.84 -10.24
C GLU A 74 -9.91 -4.68 -9.98
N SER A 75 -9.47 -3.72 -9.15
CA SER A 75 -10.21 -2.51 -8.79
C SER A 75 -9.61 -1.28 -9.48
N ASP A 76 -10.46 -0.29 -9.79
CA ASP A 76 -10.08 0.97 -10.44
C ASP A 76 -9.30 1.88 -9.48
N VAL A 77 -7.97 1.69 -9.45
CA VAL A 77 -7.07 2.43 -8.56
C VAL A 77 -7.14 3.93 -8.82
N GLN A 78 -7.12 4.33 -10.10
CA GLN A 78 -7.09 5.74 -10.48
C GLN A 78 -8.31 6.50 -9.97
N ASN A 79 -9.50 5.96 -10.21
CA ASN A 79 -10.74 6.62 -9.82
C ASN A 79 -10.92 6.66 -8.29
N ILE A 80 -10.62 5.56 -7.59
CA ILE A 80 -10.71 5.51 -6.12
C ILE A 80 -9.72 6.49 -5.49
N THR A 81 -8.50 6.58 -6.01
CA THR A 81 -7.49 7.53 -5.52
C THR A 81 -7.96 8.97 -5.68
N LYS A 82 -8.47 9.32 -6.86
CA LYS A 82 -9.02 10.65 -7.12
C LYS A 82 -10.14 11.01 -6.13
N LEU A 83 -11.12 10.12 -5.95
CA LEU A 83 -12.20 10.32 -4.98
C LEU A 83 -11.69 10.53 -3.56
N ALA A 84 -10.74 9.72 -3.11
CA ALA A 84 -10.15 9.87 -1.78
C ALA A 84 -9.47 11.23 -1.60
N HIS A 85 -8.73 11.70 -2.61
CA HIS A 85 -8.05 12.99 -2.59
C HIS A 85 -9.02 14.17 -2.59
N GLU A 86 -10.13 14.10 -3.33
CA GLU A 86 -11.20 15.11 -3.30
C GLU A 86 -11.81 15.31 -1.91
N HIS A 87 -11.73 14.27 -1.06
CA HIS A 87 -12.13 14.31 0.35
C HIS A 87 -10.97 14.50 1.35
N GLY A 88 -9.77 14.83 0.86
CA GLY A 88 -8.59 15.08 1.69
C GLY A 88 -7.91 13.84 2.28
N CYS A 89 -8.39 12.64 1.97
CA CYS A 89 -7.83 11.38 2.44
C CYS A 89 -6.53 11.01 1.71
N MET A 90 -5.65 10.28 2.40
CA MET A 90 -4.53 9.58 1.76
C MET A 90 -4.96 8.19 1.30
N VAL A 91 -4.27 7.67 0.29
CA VAL A 91 -4.57 6.35 -0.28
C VAL A 91 -3.45 5.36 0.02
N ILE A 92 -3.84 4.17 0.48
CA ILE A 92 -2.96 3.02 0.63
C ILE A 92 -3.44 1.91 -0.31
N VAL A 93 -2.59 1.51 -1.24
CA VAL A 93 -2.88 0.45 -2.21
C VAL A 93 -2.08 -0.82 -1.88
N ASP A 94 -2.80 -1.92 -1.75
CA ASP A 94 -2.19 -3.26 -1.78
C ASP A 94 -2.07 -3.70 -3.23
N SER A 95 -0.85 -3.71 -3.76
CA SER A 95 -0.57 -4.22 -5.10
C SER A 95 0.35 -5.45 -5.06
N VAL A 96 0.17 -6.30 -4.04
CA VAL A 96 0.99 -7.52 -3.90
C VAL A 96 0.89 -8.39 -5.15
N THR A 97 -0.28 -8.54 -5.71
CA THR A 97 -0.49 -9.32 -6.94
C THR A 97 -0.49 -8.46 -8.20
N GLY A 98 -0.83 -7.16 -8.09
CA GLY A 98 -0.94 -6.27 -9.26
C GLY A 98 0.40 -5.74 -9.80
N LEU A 99 1.41 -5.54 -8.94
CA LEU A 99 2.69 -4.99 -9.37
C LEU A 99 3.33 -5.88 -10.44
N VAL A 100 3.62 -5.29 -11.61
CA VAL A 100 4.11 -5.94 -12.85
C VAL A 100 3.04 -6.72 -13.61
N GLY A 101 2.05 -7.29 -12.94
CA GLY A 101 1.03 -8.13 -13.59
C GLY A 101 -0.22 -7.38 -14.08
N SER A 102 -0.42 -6.13 -13.67
CA SER A 102 -1.51 -5.26 -14.12
C SER A 102 -1.01 -3.84 -14.26
N GLU A 103 -1.70 -3.01 -15.06
CA GLU A 103 -1.34 -1.61 -15.22
C GLU A 103 -1.33 -0.90 -13.87
N LEU A 104 -0.22 -0.25 -13.55
CA LEU A 104 -0.04 0.47 -12.30
C LEU A 104 0.86 1.68 -12.50
N ARG A 105 0.27 2.88 -12.44
CA ARG A 105 0.94 4.16 -12.64
C ARG A 105 0.96 4.95 -11.35
N VAL A 106 1.89 4.59 -10.45
CA VAL A 106 1.92 5.09 -9.06
C VAL A 106 1.95 6.61 -8.99
N ASP A 107 2.83 7.25 -9.78
CA ASP A 107 3.01 8.70 -9.76
C ASP A 107 1.89 9.42 -10.53
N GLU A 108 1.48 8.91 -11.69
CA GLU A 108 0.42 9.50 -12.52
C GLU A 108 -0.95 9.44 -11.83
N TRP A 109 -1.21 8.39 -11.06
CA TRP A 109 -2.44 8.23 -10.27
C TRP A 109 -2.33 8.82 -8.86
N GLU A 110 -1.20 9.46 -8.55
CA GLU A 110 -0.93 10.15 -7.27
C GLU A 110 -1.13 9.27 -6.03
N ILE A 111 -0.77 7.98 -6.12
CA ILE A 111 -0.92 7.05 -4.98
C ILE A 111 0.00 7.49 -3.83
N ASP A 112 -0.56 7.68 -2.63
CA ASP A 112 0.21 8.16 -1.48
C ASP A 112 1.14 7.10 -0.91
N ALA A 113 0.66 5.86 -0.79
CA ALA A 113 1.44 4.73 -0.32
C ALA A 113 1.00 3.44 -1.00
N ILE A 114 1.96 2.62 -1.37
CA ILE A 114 1.73 1.33 -2.01
C ILE A 114 2.72 0.30 -1.50
N TYR A 115 2.29 -0.94 -1.40
CA TYR A 115 3.16 -2.06 -1.09
C TYR A 115 2.89 -3.26 -1.97
N SER A 116 3.93 -4.09 -2.11
CA SER A 116 3.87 -5.32 -2.88
C SER A 116 4.70 -6.44 -2.22
N GLY A 117 4.80 -7.57 -2.90
CA GLY A 117 5.61 -8.71 -2.51
C GLY A 117 6.37 -9.27 -3.71
N THR A 118 7.61 -9.70 -3.47
CA THR A 118 8.50 -10.15 -4.54
C THR A 118 8.10 -11.50 -5.15
N GLN A 119 7.32 -12.33 -4.42
CA GLN A 119 6.95 -13.69 -4.82
C GLN A 119 5.73 -13.79 -5.73
N LYS A 120 5.18 -12.70 -6.19
CA LYS A 120 4.03 -12.66 -7.12
C LYS A 120 4.53 -12.40 -8.55
N CYS A 121 3.97 -11.44 -9.25
CA CYS A 121 4.32 -11.20 -10.66
C CYS A 121 5.78 -10.77 -10.88
N LEU A 122 6.47 -10.28 -9.84
CA LEU A 122 7.93 -10.08 -9.88
C LEU A 122 8.73 -11.39 -9.99
N SER A 123 8.12 -12.56 -9.74
CA SER A 123 8.73 -13.89 -9.92
C SER A 123 10.04 -14.11 -9.15
N ALA A 124 10.24 -13.37 -8.05
CA ALA A 124 11.40 -13.53 -7.16
C ALA A 124 11.04 -14.33 -5.90
N PRO A 125 12.02 -14.83 -5.13
CA PRO A 125 11.76 -15.50 -3.87
C PRO A 125 11.00 -14.60 -2.87
N PRO A 126 10.13 -15.17 -2.01
CA PRO A 126 9.50 -14.42 -0.93
C PRO A 126 10.54 -13.93 0.09
N GLY A 127 10.26 -12.82 0.77
CA GLY A 127 11.12 -12.29 1.85
C GLY A 127 11.39 -10.79 1.73
N LEU A 128 11.01 -10.17 0.61
CA LEU A 128 11.07 -8.73 0.43
C LEU A 128 9.67 -8.17 0.14
N SER A 129 9.43 -6.95 0.61
CA SER A 129 8.21 -6.21 0.38
C SER A 129 8.55 -4.85 -0.20
N PRO A 130 8.50 -4.70 -1.54
CA PRO A 130 8.63 -3.39 -2.16
C PRO A 130 7.56 -2.45 -1.62
N ILE A 131 7.98 -1.24 -1.25
CA ILE A 131 7.09 -0.16 -0.81
C ILE A 131 7.48 1.14 -1.49
N SER A 132 6.48 1.94 -1.81
CA SER A 132 6.68 3.34 -2.24
C SER A 132 5.70 4.23 -1.49
N PHE A 133 6.13 5.46 -1.20
CA PHE A 133 5.27 6.49 -0.61
C PHE A 133 5.74 7.87 -1.07
N ASN A 134 4.78 8.72 -1.37
CA ASN A 134 5.03 10.07 -1.84
C ASN A 134 5.41 11.02 -0.69
N GLU A 135 5.73 12.28 -1.02
CA GLU A 135 6.13 13.27 -0.02
C GLU A 135 5.02 13.56 1.01
N ARG A 136 3.75 13.55 0.60
CA ARG A 136 2.60 13.73 1.52
C ARG A 136 2.55 12.64 2.58
N ALA A 137 2.72 11.38 2.18
CA ALA A 137 2.82 10.26 3.11
C ALA A 137 4.10 10.32 3.97
N ALA A 138 5.24 10.70 3.38
CA ALA A 138 6.49 10.88 4.11
C ALA A 138 6.37 11.95 5.21
N GLN A 139 5.72 13.08 4.91
CA GLN A 139 5.47 14.13 5.90
C GLN A 139 4.55 13.64 7.02
N LYS A 140 3.49 12.89 6.70
CA LYS A 140 2.61 12.29 7.70
C LYS A 140 3.37 11.33 8.63
N ILE A 141 4.26 10.50 8.08
CA ILE A 141 5.11 9.59 8.85
C ILE A 141 6.03 10.38 9.80
N LYS A 142 6.69 11.41 9.30
CA LYS A 142 7.62 12.27 10.09
C LYS A 142 6.89 13.08 11.18
N SER A 143 5.64 13.47 10.94
CA SER A 143 4.84 14.28 11.87
C SER A 143 4.13 13.48 12.97
N ARG A 144 4.29 12.14 13.02
CA ARG A 144 3.68 11.30 14.05
C ARG A 144 4.07 11.75 15.45
N THR A 145 3.09 11.75 16.35
CA THR A 145 3.30 12.07 17.76
C THR A 145 3.47 10.82 18.63
N SER A 146 3.02 9.68 18.14
CA SER A 146 3.12 8.38 18.82
C SER A 146 4.08 7.44 18.09
N LYS A 147 4.75 6.56 18.83
CA LYS A 147 5.62 5.53 18.24
C LYS A 147 4.77 4.52 17.46
N VAL A 148 5.32 4.04 16.36
CA VAL A 148 4.80 2.87 15.65
C VAL A 148 4.90 1.65 16.55
N GLN A 149 3.87 0.78 16.58
CA GLN A 149 3.79 -0.38 17.47
C GLN A 149 4.92 -1.39 17.27
N SER A 150 5.45 -1.47 16.04
CA SER A 150 6.58 -2.34 15.73
C SER A 150 7.82 -1.50 15.42
N TRP A 151 8.88 -1.68 16.21
CA TRP A 151 10.18 -1.06 15.94
C TRP A 151 10.68 -1.40 14.52
N PHE A 152 10.52 -2.67 14.11
CA PHE A 152 10.99 -3.14 12.80
C PHE A 152 10.24 -2.51 11.62
N LEU A 153 8.96 -2.18 11.79
CA LEU A 153 8.12 -1.58 10.75
C LEU A 153 8.07 -0.04 10.83
N ASP A 154 8.83 0.58 11.73
CA ASP A 154 8.87 2.03 11.86
C ASP A 154 9.66 2.66 10.70
N LEU A 155 8.92 3.27 9.76
CA LEU A 155 9.52 3.89 8.57
C LEU A 155 10.42 5.08 8.89
N ASN A 156 10.25 5.77 10.02
CA ASN A 156 11.19 6.81 10.43
C ASN A 156 12.58 6.22 10.70
N LEU A 157 12.63 5.04 11.34
CA LEU A 157 13.89 4.35 11.60
C LEU A 157 14.50 3.80 10.31
N ILE A 158 13.66 3.25 9.42
CA ILE A 158 14.10 2.73 8.12
C ILE A 158 14.59 3.84 7.20
N MET A 159 13.88 4.97 7.12
CA MET A 159 14.34 6.14 6.36
C MET A 159 15.69 6.67 6.85
N GLY A 160 15.89 6.72 8.16
CA GLY A 160 17.18 7.09 8.76
C GLY A 160 18.33 6.14 8.38
N TYR A 161 18.01 4.87 8.08
CA TYR A 161 18.99 3.90 7.59
C TYR A 161 19.28 4.04 6.08
N TRP A 162 18.27 4.39 5.27
CA TRP A 162 18.40 4.50 3.82
C TRP A 162 18.84 5.87 3.34
N ALA A 163 18.42 6.96 3.97
CA ALA A 163 18.48 8.31 3.41
C ALA A 163 19.83 9.03 3.53
N GLY A 164 20.87 8.43 4.08
CA GLY A 164 22.27 8.84 3.86
C GLY A 164 22.76 10.22 4.31
N ASP A 165 21.92 11.17 4.69
CA ASP A 165 22.29 12.56 4.95
C ASP A 165 22.91 12.80 6.34
N ASN A 166 22.88 11.81 7.20
CA ASN A 166 23.39 11.85 8.57
C ASN A 166 24.28 10.65 8.87
N LYS A 167 24.89 10.63 10.05
CA LYS A 167 25.68 9.48 10.52
C LYS A 167 24.92 8.18 10.22
N ARG A 168 25.57 7.28 9.47
CA ARG A 168 25.05 5.96 9.15
C ARG A 168 24.40 5.30 10.37
N SER A 169 23.10 5.11 10.34
CA SER A 169 22.38 4.30 11.32
C SER A 169 22.25 2.89 10.79
N TYR A 170 22.18 1.90 11.68
CA TYR A 170 21.94 0.52 11.32
C TYR A 170 20.55 0.12 11.81
N HIS A 171 19.73 -0.43 10.93
CA HIS A 171 18.40 -0.91 11.30
C HIS A 171 18.33 -2.44 11.33
N HIS A 172 18.68 -3.09 10.23
CA HIS A 172 18.64 -4.56 10.12
C HIS A 172 19.64 -5.06 9.07
N THR A 173 19.96 -6.35 9.13
CA THR A 173 20.73 -6.99 8.06
C THR A 173 19.80 -7.35 6.90
N ALA A 174 20.08 -6.81 5.74
CA ALA A 174 19.32 -7.11 4.54
C ALA A 174 19.45 -8.59 4.15
N PRO A 175 18.35 -9.23 3.67
CA PRO A 175 18.37 -10.62 3.20
C PRO A 175 19.04 -10.69 1.81
N VAL A 176 20.37 -10.74 1.78
CA VAL A 176 21.20 -10.57 0.57
C VAL A 176 20.79 -11.52 -0.57
N ASN A 177 20.54 -12.79 -0.26
CA ASN A 177 20.13 -13.77 -1.28
C ASN A 177 18.81 -13.41 -1.95
N CYS A 178 17.85 -12.87 -1.18
CA CYS A 178 16.58 -12.38 -1.74
C CYS A 178 16.79 -11.14 -2.61
N LEU A 179 17.76 -10.27 -2.25
CA LEU A 179 18.10 -9.10 -3.05
C LEU A 179 18.72 -9.49 -4.38
N TYR A 180 19.59 -10.51 -4.45
CA TYR A 180 20.08 -11.02 -5.72
C TYR A 180 18.95 -11.54 -6.61
N GLY A 181 18.02 -12.33 -6.04
CA GLY A 181 16.86 -12.82 -6.79
C GLY A 181 15.95 -11.68 -7.27
N LEU A 182 15.73 -10.67 -6.44
CA LEU A 182 14.95 -9.49 -6.84
C LEU A 182 15.66 -8.67 -7.93
N HIS A 183 16.98 -8.50 -7.82
CA HIS A 183 17.76 -7.80 -8.85
C HIS A 183 17.59 -8.44 -10.22
N GLU A 184 17.74 -9.77 -10.28
CA GLU A 184 17.55 -10.52 -11.54
C GLU A 184 16.13 -10.39 -12.07
N ALA A 185 15.12 -10.54 -11.21
CA ALA A 185 13.73 -10.37 -11.61
C ALA A 185 13.43 -8.95 -12.17
N LEU A 186 14.01 -7.92 -11.59
CA LEU A 186 13.86 -6.55 -12.09
C LEU A 186 14.58 -6.34 -13.44
N LEU A 187 15.71 -7.00 -13.67
CA LEU A 187 16.36 -6.98 -14.99
C LEU A 187 15.47 -7.63 -16.04
N MET A 188 14.88 -8.80 -15.75
CA MET A 188 13.95 -9.48 -16.66
C MET A 188 12.73 -8.61 -16.98
N VAL A 189 12.11 -7.98 -15.99
CA VAL A 189 10.99 -7.06 -16.21
C VAL A 189 11.40 -5.85 -17.06
N ASN A 190 12.60 -5.31 -16.83
CA ASN A 190 13.09 -4.20 -17.63
C ASN A 190 13.40 -4.59 -19.09
N GLU A 191 13.88 -5.80 -19.32
CA GLU A 191 14.11 -6.35 -20.66
C GLU A 191 12.81 -6.64 -21.41
N GLU A 192 11.81 -7.20 -20.72
CA GLU A 192 10.48 -7.46 -21.27
C GLU A 192 9.70 -6.15 -21.52
N GLY A 193 9.79 -5.21 -20.59
CA GLY A 193 9.05 -3.95 -20.56
C GLY A 193 7.69 -4.10 -19.86
N LEU A 194 7.37 -3.13 -19.00
CA LEU A 194 6.17 -3.16 -18.16
C LEU A 194 4.86 -3.30 -18.94
N GLU A 195 4.71 -2.57 -20.05
CA GLU A 195 3.50 -2.63 -20.87
C GLU A 195 3.29 -4.00 -21.52
N GLN A 196 4.39 -4.71 -21.81
CA GLN A 196 4.34 -6.07 -22.31
C GLN A 196 3.95 -7.06 -21.21
N SER A 197 4.44 -6.85 -19.99
CA SER A 197 4.12 -7.69 -18.83
C SER A 197 2.66 -7.57 -18.38
N TRP A 198 1.96 -6.48 -18.72
CA TRP A 198 0.54 -6.26 -18.40
C TRP A 198 -0.42 -6.97 -19.37
N GLN A 199 0.05 -7.49 -20.51
CA GLN A 199 -0.76 -8.16 -21.54
C GLN A 199 -0.91 -9.65 -21.31
#